data_e805d68d2e87597f86f040a30f6e6cfc
#
_entry.id   e805d68d2e87597f86f040a30f6e6cfc
#
_cell.length_a   1.000
_cell.length_b   1.000
_cell.length_c   1.000
_cell.angle_alpha   90.00
_cell.angle_beta   90.00
_cell.angle_gamma   90.00
#
_symmetry.space_group_name_H-M   'P 1'
#
loop_
_entity.id
_entity.type
_entity.pdbx_description
1 polymer ?
#
loop_
_entity_poly.entity_id
_entity_poly.type
_entity_poly.pdbx_seq_one_letter_code
_entity_poly.pdbx_strand_id
1 'polypeptide(L)'
;MASVKKQVVIVSPALADANNGNWQTARRWQKFLQTPTASQPGFAARIVTRWPDGPAAAQDSAMIALHARRSAASVLAWAHSRGDAAADQPVPGLAVVLTGTDLYRDIQTDAQAQQSLQWAQRLVVLQTLGLAALPAALQPRAQVIFQSTAARQSLPKSARVLRAVMVGHLREEKSPQTLFTAARLLEPGEAIHLDHIGAALEPALAAQAQATAAACTHYRWLGALPHETTRRRIQRAHVLVHTSRMEGGAHVVMEAVRSGTPVLASRIDGNVGMLGSDYAGYFDWDHAEQLVALLRRCHFESAFYARLQAQCAARAPLFAPETERLAVQQLVTELAAAPLRV
;
A
#
# COMPACT_ATOMS: atom_id res chain seq x y z
N MET A 1 26.30 27.14 15.06
CA MET A 1 26.15 27.03 13.58
C MET A 1 24.98 26.09 13.31
N ALA A 2 23.95 26.51 12.54
CA ALA A 2 22.87 25.62 12.15
C ALA A 2 23.44 24.50 11.25
N SER A 3 23.29 23.26 11.66
CA SER A 3 23.69 22.10 10.84
C SER A 3 22.98 22.16 9.50
N VAL A 4 23.71 22.12 8.40
CA VAL A 4 23.12 22.07 7.05
C VAL A 4 22.34 20.76 6.91
N LYS A 5 21.04 20.88 6.63
CA LYS A 5 20.18 19.70 6.44
C LYS A 5 20.63 18.91 5.22
N LYS A 6 20.83 17.60 5.38
CA LYS A 6 21.12 16.70 4.25
C LYS A 6 19.93 16.69 3.28
N GLN A 7 20.23 16.78 1.99
CA GLN A 7 19.23 16.77 0.91
C GLN A 7 18.82 15.34 0.58
N VAL A 8 17.52 15.11 0.44
CA VAL A 8 16.94 13.81 0.11
C VAL A 8 15.93 13.96 -1.02
N VAL A 9 16.05 13.15 -2.05
CA VAL A 9 15.07 13.11 -3.13
C VAL A 9 14.22 11.87 -3.06
N ILE A 10 12.90 12.03 -3.22
CA ILE A 10 11.93 10.93 -3.36
C ILE A 10 11.47 10.95 -4.81
N VAL A 11 11.81 9.91 -5.56
CA VAL A 11 11.32 9.73 -6.93
C VAL A 11 10.00 8.96 -6.88
N SER A 12 8.93 9.60 -7.37
CA SER A 12 7.60 9.03 -7.44
C SER A 12 7.11 8.98 -8.89
N PRO A 13 6.68 7.81 -9.40
CA PRO A 13 6.20 7.68 -10.79
C PRO A 13 4.88 8.42 -11.05
N ALA A 14 4.28 9.02 -10.01
CA ALA A 14 3.06 9.80 -10.10
C ALA A 14 3.08 10.94 -9.11
N LEU A 15 2.46 12.06 -9.46
CA LEU A 15 2.26 13.24 -8.62
C LEU A 15 0.80 13.35 -8.12
N ALA A 16 0.46 14.51 -7.60
CA ALA A 16 -0.79 14.79 -6.90
C ALA A 16 -2.07 14.53 -7.73
N ASP A 17 -2.03 14.79 -9.01
CA ASP A 17 -3.12 14.57 -9.96
C ASP A 17 -3.55 13.12 -10.09
N ALA A 18 -2.61 12.19 -9.97
CA ALA A 18 -2.89 10.76 -10.03
C ALA A 18 -3.51 10.20 -8.74
N ASN A 19 -3.37 10.89 -7.60
CA ASN A 19 -3.85 10.52 -6.26
C ASN A 19 -3.76 9.01 -5.95
N ASN A 20 -2.68 8.38 -6.35
CA ASN A 20 -2.45 6.94 -6.17
C ASN A 20 -1.57 6.63 -4.95
N GLY A 21 -1.38 5.32 -4.64
CA GLY A 21 -0.62 4.85 -3.50
C GLY A 21 0.82 5.37 -3.44
N ASN A 22 1.50 5.49 -4.60
CA ASN A 22 2.88 5.99 -4.65
C ASN A 22 2.95 7.47 -4.24
N TRP A 23 2.05 8.30 -4.74
CA TRP A 23 1.97 9.70 -4.34
C TRP A 23 1.69 9.87 -2.84
N GLN A 24 0.72 9.11 -2.31
CA GLN A 24 0.40 9.16 -0.89
C GLN A 24 1.60 8.75 -0.02
N THR A 25 2.36 7.76 -0.45
CA THR A 25 3.60 7.33 0.22
C THR A 25 4.67 8.41 0.14
N ALA A 26 4.96 8.94 -1.06
CA ALA A 26 5.96 9.98 -1.26
C ALA A 26 5.68 11.22 -0.39
N ARG A 27 4.42 11.71 -0.42
CA ARG A 27 3.99 12.88 0.36
C ARG A 27 4.11 12.65 1.87
N ARG A 28 3.73 11.48 2.35
CA ARG A 28 3.81 11.14 3.77
C ARG A 28 5.26 11.03 4.22
N TRP A 29 6.12 10.36 3.44
CA TRP A 29 7.54 10.20 3.74
C TRP A 29 8.29 11.53 3.67
N GLN A 30 7.97 12.39 2.72
CA GLN A 30 8.51 13.76 2.69
C GLN A 30 8.24 14.49 4.01
N LYS A 31 6.98 14.46 4.48
CA LYS A 31 6.60 15.10 5.74
C LYS A 31 7.34 14.49 6.94
N PHE A 32 7.48 13.17 6.99
CA PHE A 32 8.22 12.49 8.06
C PHE A 32 9.69 12.87 8.08
N LEU A 33 10.33 12.93 6.94
CA LEU A 33 11.73 13.29 6.81
C LEU A 33 11.99 14.77 7.18
N GLN A 34 11.07 15.66 6.84
CA GLN A 34 11.20 17.09 7.18
C GLN A 34 10.96 17.37 8.67
N THR A 35 10.29 16.46 9.37
CA THR A 35 9.99 16.62 10.81
C THR A 35 11.25 16.31 11.64
N PRO A 36 11.74 17.27 12.46
CA PRO A 36 12.89 17.02 13.34
C PRO A 36 12.53 16.01 14.43
N THR A 37 13.55 15.36 14.97
CA THR A 37 13.47 14.55 16.20
C THR A 37 14.30 15.20 17.29
N ALA A 38 14.24 14.68 18.51
CA ALA A 38 15.09 15.14 19.60
C ALA A 38 16.60 15.00 19.30
N SER A 39 16.97 14.04 18.44
CA SER A 39 18.37 13.71 18.10
C SER A 39 18.81 14.18 16.71
N GLN A 40 17.87 14.61 15.83
CA GLN A 40 18.21 14.95 14.44
C GLN A 40 17.41 16.16 13.92
N PRO A 41 18.02 17.07 13.17
CA PRO A 41 17.41 18.31 12.68
C PRO A 41 16.38 18.13 11.55
N GLY A 42 16.07 16.89 11.16
CA GLY A 42 15.28 16.57 9.98
C GLY A 42 16.07 16.76 8.68
N PHE A 43 15.52 16.29 7.58
CA PHE A 43 16.11 16.32 6.24
C PHE A 43 15.45 17.39 5.36
N ALA A 44 16.15 17.88 4.34
CA ALA A 44 15.57 18.68 3.28
C ALA A 44 15.07 17.72 2.18
N ALA A 45 13.81 17.25 2.32
CA ALA A 45 13.24 16.26 1.43
C ALA A 45 12.34 16.90 0.35
N ARG A 46 12.50 16.48 -0.93
CA ARG A 46 11.63 16.88 -2.05
C ARG A 46 11.13 15.67 -2.84
N ILE A 47 10.02 15.86 -3.54
CA ILE A 47 9.42 14.83 -4.40
C ILE A 47 9.58 15.26 -5.85
N VAL A 48 10.01 14.33 -6.70
CA VAL A 48 10.18 14.53 -8.14
C VAL A 48 9.63 13.33 -8.92
N THR A 49 9.28 13.53 -10.18
CA THR A 49 8.92 12.41 -11.08
C THR A 49 10.14 11.80 -11.76
N ARG A 50 11.20 12.58 -11.89
CA ARG A 50 12.46 12.17 -12.54
C ARG A 50 13.64 12.85 -11.85
N TRP A 51 14.73 12.13 -11.72
CA TRP A 51 16.01 12.65 -11.25
C TRP A 51 17.07 12.43 -12.36
N PRO A 52 18.06 13.37 -12.56
CA PRO A 52 18.18 14.69 -11.91
C PRO A 52 17.07 15.65 -12.33
N ASP A 53 16.65 16.51 -11.39
CA ASP A 53 15.58 17.50 -11.55
C ASP A 53 16.09 18.94 -11.69
N GLY A 54 17.40 19.11 -11.79
CA GLY A 54 18.09 20.39 -11.95
C GLY A 54 19.43 20.43 -11.23
N PRO A 55 20.09 21.62 -11.15
CA PRO A 55 21.43 21.76 -10.54
C PRO A 55 21.50 21.33 -9.07
N ALA A 56 20.39 21.47 -8.32
CA ALA A 56 20.32 21.06 -6.92
C ALA A 56 20.48 19.54 -6.71
N ALA A 57 20.26 18.73 -7.74
CA ALA A 57 20.41 17.28 -7.68
C ALA A 57 21.82 16.82 -7.28
N ALA A 58 22.85 17.61 -7.60
CA ALA A 58 24.24 17.31 -7.21
C ALA A 58 24.48 17.32 -5.68
N GLN A 59 23.58 17.97 -4.92
CA GLN A 59 23.68 18.05 -3.45
C GLN A 59 22.91 16.93 -2.73
N ASP A 60 22.20 16.06 -3.45
CA ASP A 60 21.43 14.99 -2.86
C ASP A 60 22.32 13.95 -2.20
N SER A 61 22.07 13.68 -0.92
CA SER A 61 22.79 12.67 -0.14
C SER A 61 22.14 11.29 -0.22
N ALA A 62 20.82 11.24 -0.48
CA ALA A 62 20.07 10.00 -0.59
C ALA A 62 18.91 10.13 -1.60
N MET A 63 18.63 9.02 -2.27
CA MET A 63 17.45 8.83 -3.13
C MET A 63 16.58 7.70 -2.60
N ILE A 64 15.27 7.96 -2.54
CA ILE A 64 14.24 6.93 -2.35
C ILE A 64 13.45 6.83 -3.65
N ALA A 65 13.60 5.72 -4.37
CA ALA A 65 12.91 5.46 -5.63
C ALA A 65 11.67 4.57 -5.39
N LEU A 66 10.47 5.10 -5.61
CA LEU A 66 9.23 4.32 -5.48
C LEU A 66 8.95 3.57 -6.78
N HIS A 67 8.80 2.25 -6.70
CA HIS A 67 8.54 1.33 -7.81
C HIS A 67 9.77 1.08 -8.70
N ALA A 68 10.35 -0.09 -8.58
CA ALA A 68 11.61 -0.48 -9.21
C ALA A 68 11.68 -0.21 -10.73
N ARG A 69 10.63 -0.60 -11.49
CA ARG A 69 10.58 -0.40 -12.93
C ARG A 69 10.33 1.05 -13.34
N ARG A 70 9.32 1.71 -12.73
CA ARG A 70 8.90 3.05 -13.15
C ARG A 70 9.90 4.14 -12.78
N SER A 71 10.72 3.91 -11.77
CA SER A 71 11.79 4.82 -11.35
C SER A 71 13.16 4.44 -11.93
N ALA A 72 13.25 3.39 -12.76
CA ALA A 72 14.50 2.84 -13.26
C ALA A 72 15.42 3.88 -13.95
N ALA A 73 14.86 4.79 -14.73
CA ALA A 73 15.64 5.84 -15.39
C ALA A 73 16.33 6.79 -14.38
N SER A 74 15.67 7.11 -13.26
CA SER A 74 16.25 7.93 -12.19
C SER A 74 17.27 7.14 -11.37
N VAL A 75 17.03 5.86 -11.14
CA VAL A 75 17.97 4.94 -10.48
C VAL A 75 19.25 4.81 -11.30
N LEU A 76 19.15 4.64 -12.63
CA LEU A 76 20.29 4.59 -13.56
C LEU A 76 21.10 5.89 -13.51
N ALA A 77 20.42 7.05 -13.60
CA ALA A 77 21.09 8.34 -13.52
C ALA A 77 21.81 8.53 -12.16
N TRP A 78 21.18 8.09 -11.05
CA TRP A 78 21.83 8.11 -9.76
C TRP A 78 23.08 7.24 -9.72
N ALA A 79 23.02 6.00 -10.24
CA ALA A 79 24.14 5.09 -10.28
C ALA A 79 25.35 5.71 -11.05
N HIS A 80 25.09 6.26 -12.21
CA HIS A 80 26.14 6.95 -13.01
C HIS A 80 26.73 8.17 -12.28
N SER A 81 25.94 8.91 -11.51
CA SER A 81 26.43 10.09 -10.78
C SER A 81 27.35 9.74 -9.59
N ARG A 82 27.37 8.48 -9.17
CA ARG A 82 28.18 8.00 -8.02
C ARG A 82 29.43 7.21 -8.44
N GLY A 83 29.83 7.29 -9.69
CA GLY A 83 30.96 6.58 -10.29
C GLY A 83 30.51 5.43 -11.17
N ASP A 84 31.46 4.69 -11.76
CA ASP A 84 31.18 3.51 -12.55
C ASP A 84 30.59 2.42 -11.64
N ALA A 85 29.27 2.42 -11.48
CA ALA A 85 28.57 1.38 -10.76
C ALA A 85 28.70 0.08 -11.56
N ALA A 86 29.49 -0.87 -11.05
CA ALA A 86 29.43 -2.22 -11.57
C ALA A 86 27.99 -2.72 -11.53
N ALA A 87 27.56 -3.45 -12.56
CA ALA A 87 26.14 -3.78 -12.76
C ALA A 87 25.52 -4.55 -11.58
N ASP A 88 26.33 -5.15 -10.73
CA ASP A 88 25.95 -6.04 -9.62
C ASP A 88 26.23 -5.46 -8.21
N GLN A 89 26.76 -4.23 -8.11
CA GLN A 89 27.13 -3.63 -6.82
C GLN A 89 26.15 -2.56 -6.35
N PRO A 90 25.84 -2.55 -5.04
CA PRO A 90 25.01 -1.49 -4.45
C PRO A 90 25.65 -0.11 -4.59
N VAL A 91 24.82 0.86 -4.96
CA VAL A 91 25.20 2.27 -5.11
C VAL A 91 24.88 3.02 -3.83
N PRO A 92 25.85 3.79 -3.26
CA PRO A 92 25.63 4.56 -2.03
C PRO A 92 24.43 5.52 -2.13
N GLY A 93 23.68 5.62 -1.06
CA GLY A 93 22.58 6.57 -0.91
C GLY A 93 21.29 6.18 -1.63
N LEU A 94 21.18 4.98 -2.21
CA LEU A 94 20.01 4.55 -2.97
C LEU A 94 19.13 3.56 -2.20
N ALA A 95 17.85 3.89 -2.03
CA ALA A 95 16.82 2.92 -1.66
C ALA A 95 15.78 2.75 -2.76
N VAL A 96 15.36 1.51 -3.01
CA VAL A 96 14.23 1.18 -3.90
C VAL A 96 13.11 0.60 -3.06
N VAL A 97 11.90 1.17 -3.21
CA VAL A 97 10.69 0.75 -2.52
C VAL A 97 9.79 -0.01 -3.49
N LEU A 98 9.49 -1.25 -3.17
CA LEU A 98 8.65 -2.12 -3.97
C LEU A 98 7.19 -1.95 -3.54
N THR A 99 6.36 -1.52 -4.49
CA THR A 99 5.02 -0.99 -4.19
C THR A 99 3.87 -1.92 -4.58
N GLY A 100 4.17 -3.07 -5.20
CA GLY A 100 3.20 -4.11 -5.52
C GLY A 100 3.43 -4.77 -6.87
N THR A 101 3.02 -4.16 -7.98
CA THR A 101 3.19 -4.75 -9.32
C THR A 101 4.66 -4.98 -9.68
N ASP A 102 5.53 -4.12 -9.22
CA ASP A 102 6.98 -4.30 -9.37
C ASP A 102 7.47 -5.51 -8.56
N LEU A 103 7.05 -5.71 -7.32
CA LEU A 103 7.46 -6.80 -6.46
C LEU A 103 7.02 -8.18 -7.00
N TYR A 104 5.77 -8.29 -7.43
CA TYR A 104 5.17 -9.59 -7.78
C TYR A 104 5.15 -9.89 -9.28
N ARG A 105 5.47 -8.91 -10.14
CA ARG A 105 5.46 -9.08 -11.58
C ARG A 105 6.75 -8.57 -12.24
N ASP A 106 7.04 -7.26 -12.12
CA ASP A 106 8.05 -6.63 -12.97
C ASP A 106 9.47 -7.15 -12.66
N ILE A 107 9.84 -7.39 -11.39
CA ILE A 107 11.17 -7.95 -11.06
C ILE A 107 11.40 -9.36 -11.57
N GLN A 108 10.36 -10.07 -12.00
CA GLN A 108 10.50 -11.42 -12.56
C GLN A 108 10.97 -11.38 -14.03
N THR A 109 10.59 -10.35 -14.78
CA THR A 109 10.74 -10.33 -16.24
C THR A 109 11.35 -9.06 -16.82
N ASP A 110 11.38 -7.95 -16.08
CA ASP A 110 11.85 -6.66 -16.57
C ASP A 110 13.28 -6.37 -16.12
N ALA A 111 14.21 -6.30 -17.09
CA ALA A 111 15.63 -6.12 -16.82
C ALA A 111 15.94 -4.79 -16.08
N GLN A 112 15.18 -3.71 -16.34
CA GLN A 112 15.38 -2.42 -15.66
C GLN A 112 14.94 -2.48 -14.21
N ALA A 113 13.84 -3.20 -13.93
CA ALA A 113 13.42 -3.44 -12.56
C ALA A 113 14.46 -4.27 -11.80
N GLN A 114 14.95 -5.35 -12.41
CA GLN A 114 16.00 -6.21 -11.82
C GLN A 114 17.27 -5.40 -11.54
N GLN A 115 17.72 -4.59 -12.49
CA GLN A 115 18.91 -3.74 -12.34
C GLN A 115 18.72 -2.71 -11.22
N SER A 116 17.53 -2.14 -11.08
CA SER A 116 17.22 -1.21 -9.99
C SER A 116 17.39 -1.88 -8.61
N LEU A 117 17.04 -3.16 -8.48
CA LEU A 117 17.25 -3.91 -7.24
C LEU A 117 18.75 -4.18 -6.98
N GLN A 118 19.53 -4.50 -8.00
CA GLN A 118 20.97 -4.76 -7.85
C GLN A 118 21.69 -3.51 -7.32
N TRP A 119 21.39 -2.34 -7.85
CA TRP A 119 22.00 -1.07 -7.46
C TRP A 119 21.48 -0.53 -6.11
N ALA A 120 20.33 -0.96 -5.63
CA ALA A 120 19.82 -0.48 -4.36
C ALA A 120 20.73 -0.86 -3.18
N GLN A 121 21.19 0.14 -2.42
CA GLN A 121 21.86 -0.08 -1.13
C GLN A 121 20.89 -0.67 -0.11
N ARG A 122 19.62 -0.24 -0.16
CA ARG A 122 18.53 -0.79 0.65
C ARG A 122 17.31 -1.04 -0.23
N LEU A 123 16.62 -2.15 0.04
CA LEU A 123 15.32 -2.47 -0.53
C LEU A 123 14.27 -2.32 0.56
N VAL A 124 13.11 -1.79 0.21
CA VAL A 124 11.99 -1.66 1.13
C VAL A 124 10.78 -2.38 0.56
N VAL A 125 10.21 -3.26 1.35
CA VAL A 125 8.90 -3.89 1.09
C VAL A 125 7.87 -3.39 2.11
N LEU A 126 6.59 -3.38 1.74
CA LEU A 126 5.55 -2.71 2.53
C LEU A 126 4.78 -3.66 3.45
N GLN A 127 5.17 -4.94 3.49
CA GLN A 127 4.63 -5.97 4.38
C GLN A 127 5.60 -7.16 4.48
N THR A 128 5.40 -8.02 5.47
CA THR A 128 6.40 -9.03 5.88
C THR A 128 6.69 -10.11 4.84
N LEU A 129 5.69 -10.61 4.11
CA LEU A 129 5.90 -11.65 3.09
C LEU A 129 6.56 -11.10 1.82
N GLY A 130 6.61 -9.77 1.65
CA GLY A 130 7.34 -9.15 0.56
C GLY A 130 8.84 -9.44 0.56
N LEU A 131 9.43 -9.77 1.71
CA LEU A 131 10.83 -10.19 1.79
C LEU A 131 11.09 -11.49 1.02
N ALA A 132 10.20 -12.48 1.18
CA ALA A 132 10.31 -13.76 0.51
C ALA A 132 10.07 -13.68 -1.01
N ALA A 133 9.39 -12.63 -1.49
CA ALA A 133 9.20 -12.39 -2.92
C ALA A 133 10.46 -11.86 -3.63
N LEU A 134 11.46 -11.40 -2.86
CA LEU A 134 12.74 -10.94 -3.41
C LEU A 134 13.68 -12.12 -3.68
N PRO A 135 14.56 -12.03 -4.69
CA PRO A 135 15.67 -12.97 -4.85
C PRO A 135 16.48 -13.14 -3.56
N ALA A 136 16.79 -14.36 -3.17
CA ALA A 136 17.45 -14.67 -1.91
C ALA A 136 18.72 -13.84 -1.65
N ALA A 137 19.54 -13.62 -2.68
CA ALA A 137 20.76 -12.80 -2.60
C ALA A 137 20.50 -11.32 -2.22
N LEU A 138 19.28 -10.82 -2.45
CA LEU A 138 18.92 -9.42 -2.17
C LEU A 138 18.21 -9.24 -0.83
N GLN A 139 17.67 -10.30 -0.24
CA GLN A 139 16.95 -10.24 1.04
C GLN A 139 17.75 -9.63 2.19
N PRO A 140 19.07 -9.86 2.33
CA PRO A 140 19.88 -9.23 3.41
C PRO A 140 19.92 -7.69 3.35
N ARG A 141 19.64 -7.09 2.18
CA ARG A 141 19.54 -5.63 2.01
C ARG A 141 18.12 -5.09 2.15
N ALA A 142 17.15 -5.98 2.35
CA ALA A 142 15.74 -5.63 2.39
C ALA A 142 15.23 -5.45 3.82
N GLN A 143 14.30 -4.52 3.98
CA GLN A 143 13.59 -4.30 5.22
C GLN A 143 12.11 -4.05 4.99
N VAL A 144 11.31 -4.33 6.01
CA VAL A 144 9.87 -4.04 6.00
C VAL A 144 9.65 -2.65 6.58
N ILE A 145 8.97 -1.78 5.83
CA ILE A 145 8.43 -0.53 6.36
C ILE A 145 6.92 -0.54 6.08
N PHE A 146 6.13 -0.84 7.10
CA PHE A 146 4.69 -0.73 6.98
C PHE A 146 4.28 0.71 6.77
N GLN A 147 3.36 0.93 5.84
CA GLN A 147 2.75 2.23 5.64
C GLN A 147 1.76 2.55 6.76
N SER A 148 1.51 3.82 7.01
CA SER A 148 0.69 4.25 8.13
C SER A 148 -0.45 5.18 7.76
N THR A 149 -1.40 5.26 8.67
CA THR A 149 -2.47 6.26 8.65
C THR A 149 -2.88 6.66 10.07
N ALA A 150 -3.42 7.86 10.23
CA ALA A 150 -3.96 8.30 11.51
C ALA A 150 -5.10 7.39 11.96
N ALA A 151 -5.15 7.07 13.26
CA ALA A 151 -6.26 6.33 13.84
C ALA A 151 -7.57 7.13 13.76
N ARG A 152 -8.67 6.42 13.67
CA ARG A 152 -10.01 6.96 13.83
C ARG A 152 -10.74 6.21 14.92
N GLN A 153 -11.63 6.90 15.61
CA GLN A 153 -12.50 6.27 16.59
C GLN A 153 -13.38 5.21 15.93
N SER A 154 -13.49 4.03 16.54
CA SER A 154 -14.48 3.06 16.12
C SER A 154 -15.89 3.59 16.37
N LEU A 155 -16.78 3.39 15.42
CA LEU A 155 -18.18 3.84 15.52
C LEU A 155 -19.10 2.65 15.81
N PRO A 156 -20.20 2.86 16.55
CA PRO A 156 -21.23 1.85 16.72
C PRO A 156 -21.77 1.38 15.37
N LYS A 157 -22.02 0.08 15.23
CA LYS A 157 -22.54 -0.54 14.00
C LYS A 157 -23.99 -0.98 14.21
N SER A 158 -24.77 -0.97 13.13
CA SER A 158 -26.16 -1.48 13.17
C SER A 158 -26.16 -2.98 13.38
N ALA A 159 -26.98 -3.48 14.31
CA ALA A 159 -27.19 -4.93 14.46
C ALA A 159 -28.18 -5.50 13.41
N ARG A 160 -28.94 -4.63 12.70
CA ARG A 160 -29.98 -5.05 11.78
C ARG A 160 -29.47 -5.30 10.35
N VAL A 161 -28.42 -4.60 9.95
CA VAL A 161 -27.92 -4.60 8.58
C VAL A 161 -26.41 -4.62 8.60
N LEU A 162 -25.78 -5.57 7.95
CA LEU A 162 -24.35 -5.58 7.71
C LEU A 162 -24.04 -4.70 6.49
N ARG A 163 -23.13 -3.75 6.66
CA ARG A 163 -22.62 -2.90 5.58
C ARG A 163 -21.17 -3.22 5.31
N ALA A 164 -20.89 -3.79 4.18
CA ALA A 164 -19.54 -4.00 3.69
C ALA A 164 -19.16 -2.90 2.71
N VAL A 165 -17.88 -2.49 2.70
CA VAL A 165 -17.35 -1.53 1.73
C VAL A 165 -16.13 -2.11 1.05
N MET A 166 -16.09 -2.10 -0.27
CA MET A 166 -14.88 -2.30 -1.06
C MET A 166 -14.37 -0.94 -1.53
N VAL A 167 -13.06 -0.72 -1.41
CA VAL A 167 -12.41 0.48 -1.92
C VAL A 167 -11.29 0.07 -2.88
N GLY A 168 -11.49 0.34 -4.15
CA GLY A 168 -10.55 0.03 -5.22
C GLY A 168 -11.09 0.50 -6.56
N HIS A 169 -10.21 1.05 -7.40
CA HIS A 169 -10.61 1.37 -8.77
C HIS A 169 -10.99 0.10 -9.53
N LEU A 170 -11.90 0.22 -10.49
CA LEU A 170 -12.29 -0.85 -11.40
C LEU A 170 -11.13 -1.15 -12.36
N ARG A 171 -10.27 -2.05 -11.95
CA ARG A 171 -9.11 -2.58 -12.70
C ARG A 171 -8.82 -4.01 -12.28
N GLU A 172 -8.18 -4.76 -13.16
CA GLU A 172 -7.98 -6.19 -13.03
C GLU A 172 -7.28 -6.61 -11.73
N GLU A 173 -6.23 -5.88 -11.28
CA GLU A 173 -5.50 -6.23 -10.06
C GLU A 173 -6.34 -6.15 -8.79
N LYS A 174 -7.45 -5.40 -8.82
CA LYS A 174 -8.40 -5.29 -7.68
C LYS A 174 -9.46 -6.37 -7.67
N SER A 175 -9.59 -7.16 -8.75
CA SER A 175 -10.54 -8.27 -8.91
C SER A 175 -11.97 -7.94 -8.43
N PRO A 176 -12.58 -6.84 -8.94
CA PRO A 176 -13.91 -6.43 -8.48
C PRO A 176 -14.99 -7.45 -8.83
N GLN A 177 -14.73 -8.34 -9.80
CA GLN A 177 -15.65 -9.41 -10.24
C GLN A 177 -16.02 -10.33 -9.09
N THR A 178 -15.11 -10.63 -8.16
CA THR A 178 -15.40 -11.41 -6.95
C THR A 178 -16.51 -10.76 -6.12
N LEU A 179 -16.51 -9.43 -5.98
CA LEU A 179 -17.57 -8.70 -5.29
C LEU A 179 -18.88 -8.71 -6.09
N PHE A 180 -18.82 -8.60 -7.43
CA PHE A 180 -20.00 -8.66 -8.29
C PHE A 180 -20.68 -10.04 -8.19
N THR A 181 -19.89 -11.10 -8.21
CA THR A 181 -20.41 -12.47 -8.04
C THR A 181 -20.97 -12.67 -6.63
N ALA A 182 -20.28 -12.19 -5.59
CA ALA A 182 -20.78 -12.24 -4.23
C ALA A 182 -22.14 -11.53 -4.09
N ALA A 183 -22.33 -10.38 -4.74
CA ALA A 183 -23.62 -9.68 -4.73
C ALA A 183 -24.78 -10.48 -5.33
N ARG A 184 -24.50 -11.29 -6.37
CA ARG A 184 -25.51 -12.18 -7.03
C ARG A 184 -25.82 -13.43 -6.23
N LEU A 185 -24.91 -13.85 -5.33
CA LEU A 185 -25.06 -15.02 -4.45
C LEU A 185 -25.81 -14.71 -3.15
N LEU A 186 -26.01 -13.41 -2.83
CA LEU A 186 -26.84 -13.01 -1.70
C LEU A 186 -28.33 -13.21 -2.05
N GLU A 187 -29.06 -13.82 -1.12
CA GLU A 187 -30.48 -14.06 -1.30
C GLU A 187 -31.30 -12.76 -1.18
N PRO A 188 -32.38 -12.60 -1.95
CA PRO A 188 -33.29 -11.48 -1.80
C PRO A 188 -33.79 -11.35 -0.36
N GLY A 189 -33.58 -10.16 0.25
CA GLY A 189 -33.99 -9.89 1.63
C GLY A 189 -32.89 -10.14 2.69
N GLU A 190 -31.73 -10.70 2.33
CA GLU A 190 -30.60 -10.71 3.27
C GLU A 190 -30.20 -9.27 3.59
N ALA A 191 -30.06 -8.98 4.89
CA ALA A 191 -29.71 -7.63 5.35
C ALA A 191 -28.20 -7.34 5.24
N ILE A 192 -27.61 -7.59 4.07
CA ILE A 192 -26.20 -7.38 3.73
C ILE A 192 -26.12 -6.41 2.54
N HIS A 193 -25.38 -5.32 2.69
CA HIS A 193 -25.18 -4.32 1.64
C HIS A 193 -23.69 -4.16 1.31
N LEU A 194 -23.38 -4.11 0.02
CA LEU A 194 -22.05 -4.03 -0.55
C LEU A 194 -21.88 -2.67 -1.26
N ASP A 195 -21.18 -1.73 -0.65
CA ASP A 195 -20.81 -0.47 -1.29
C ASP A 195 -19.44 -0.62 -1.96
N HIS A 196 -19.32 -0.27 -3.25
CA HIS A 196 -18.05 -0.26 -3.98
C HIS A 196 -17.65 1.18 -4.32
N ILE A 197 -16.46 1.60 -3.88
CA ILE A 197 -15.89 2.93 -4.11
C ILE A 197 -14.65 2.80 -5.00
N GLY A 198 -14.66 3.45 -6.16
CA GLY A 198 -13.54 3.47 -7.09
C GLY A 198 -13.93 3.99 -8.46
N ALA A 199 -12.96 4.62 -9.15
CA ALA A 199 -13.15 5.09 -10.51
C ALA A 199 -13.18 3.93 -11.50
N ALA A 200 -13.87 4.14 -12.62
CA ALA A 200 -13.86 3.25 -13.78
C ALA A 200 -12.58 3.46 -14.59
N LEU A 201 -11.54 2.67 -14.33
CA LEU A 201 -10.31 2.70 -15.10
C LEU A 201 -10.34 1.75 -16.31
N GLU A 202 -11.16 0.69 -16.23
CA GLU A 202 -11.37 -0.26 -17.31
C GLU A 202 -12.87 -0.26 -17.71
N PRO A 203 -13.22 0.12 -18.96
CA PRO A 203 -14.62 0.23 -19.38
C PRO A 203 -15.42 -1.04 -19.23
N ALA A 204 -14.83 -2.21 -19.49
CA ALA A 204 -15.50 -3.51 -19.34
C ALA A 204 -15.90 -3.79 -17.88
N LEU A 205 -15.07 -3.45 -16.91
CA LEU A 205 -15.37 -3.58 -15.48
C LEU A 205 -16.42 -2.56 -15.03
N ALA A 206 -16.41 -1.35 -15.61
CA ALA A 206 -17.44 -0.36 -15.34
C ALA A 206 -18.84 -0.84 -15.81
N ALA A 207 -18.93 -1.42 -17.00
CA ALA A 207 -20.18 -2.00 -17.52
C ALA A 207 -20.67 -3.15 -16.62
N GLN A 208 -19.78 -4.02 -16.14
CA GLN A 208 -20.13 -5.08 -15.20
C GLN A 208 -20.62 -4.55 -13.85
N ALA A 209 -19.99 -3.49 -13.32
CA ALA A 209 -20.42 -2.85 -12.08
C ALA A 209 -21.82 -2.24 -12.21
N GLN A 210 -22.10 -1.56 -13.33
CA GLN A 210 -23.42 -1.00 -13.63
C GLN A 210 -24.49 -2.10 -13.77
N ALA A 211 -24.20 -3.15 -14.54
CA ALA A 211 -25.11 -4.28 -14.71
C ALA A 211 -25.39 -4.99 -13.37
N THR A 212 -24.37 -5.14 -12.52
CA THR A 212 -24.55 -5.72 -11.18
C THR A 212 -25.39 -4.82 -10.29
N ALA A 213 -25.19 -3.49 -10.31
CA ALA A 213 -26.00 -2.56 -9.53
C ALA A 213 -27.45 -2.50 -9.99
N ALA A 214 -27.72 -2.71 -11.28
CA ALA A 214 -29.08 -2.79 -11.81
C ALA A 214 -29.81 -4.09 -11.44
N ALA A 215 -29.08 -5.21 -11.35
CA ALA A 215 -29.63 -6.54 -11.10
C ALA A 215 -29.70 -6.91 -9.61
N CYS A 216 -28.84 -6.34 -8.76
CA CYS A 216 -28.68 -6.76 -7.36
C CYS A 216 -28.91 -5.59 -6.41
N THR A 217 -29.96 -5.63 -5.60
CA THR A 217 -30.28 -4.60 -4.59
C THR A 217 -29.24 -4.51 -3.47
N HIS A 218 -28.45 -5.57 -3.29
CA HIS A 218 -27.37 -5.64 -2.30
C HIS A 218 -26.12 -4.84 -2.68
N TYR A 219 -25.92 -4.53 -3.97
CA TYR A 219 -24.71 -3.89 -4.49
C TYR A 219 -24.96 -2.46 -4.96
N ARG A 220 -24.04 -1.57 -4.61
CA ARG A 220 -24.02 -0.19 -5.12
C ARG A 220 -22.60 0.20 -5.51
N TRP A 221 -22.42 0.66 -6.73
CA TRP A 221 -21.19 1.30 -7.15
C TRP A 221 -21.31 2.82 -7.00
N LEU A 222 -20.45 3.41 -6.17
CA LEU A 222 -20.50 4.82 -5.78
C LEU A 222 -19.57 5.72 -6.61
N GLY A 223 -18.82 5.13 -7.58
CA GLY A 223 -17.79 5.84 -8.32
C GLY A 223 -16.59 6.23 -7.45
N ALA A 224 -15.78 7.16 -7.93
CA ALA A 224 -14.67 7.73 -7.16
C ALA A 224 -15.22 8.73 -6.12
N LEU A 225 -14.73 8.62 -4.89
CA LEU A 225 -15.06 9.57 -3.82
C LEU A 225 -13.78 10.24 -3.31
N PRO A 226 -13.88 11.48 -2.77
CA PRO A 226 -12.78 12.11 -2.07
C PRO A 226 -12.23 11.22 -0.95
N HIS A 227 -10.92 11.26 -0.72
CA HIS A 227 -10.25 10.41 0.26
C HIS A 227 -10.88 10.47 1.65
N GLU A 228 -11.19 11.67 2.15
CA GLU A 228 -11.81 11.84 3.46
C GLU A 228 -13.22 11.21 3.52
N THR A 229 -14.01 11.33 2.46
CA THR A 229 -15.32 10.68 2.34
C THR A 229 -15.18 9.17 2.32
N THR A 230 -14.21 8.64 1.58
CA THR A 230 -13.90 7.21 1.53
C THR A 230 -13.52 6.69 2.91
N ARG A 231 -12.64 7.38 3.63
CA ARG A 231 -12.26 7.02 5.00
C ARG A 231 -13.44 7.00 5.98
N ARG A 232 -14.39 7.96 5.84
CA ARG A 232 -15.64 7.95 6.64
C ARG A 232 -16.52 6.76 6.29
N ARG A 233 -16.57 6.35 5.01
CA ARG A 233 -17.31 5.16 4.60
C ARG A 233 -16.68 3.88 5.18
N ILE A 234 -15.37 3.73 5.13
CA ILE A 234 -14.65 2.62 5.80
C ILE A 234 -14.96 2.60 7.30
N GLN A 235 -14.85 3.74 7.98
CA GLN A 235 -15.10 3.87 9.42
C GLN A 235 -16.54 3.47 9.80
N ARG A 236 -17.54 3.74 8.94
CA ARG A 236 -18.95 3.41 9.17
C ARG A 236 -19.34 2.01 8.75
N ALA A 237 -18.56 1.37 7.90
CA ALA A 237 -18.81 -0.01 7.47
C ALA A 237 -18.57 -1.01 8.59
N HIS A 238 -19.24 -2.15 8.55
CA HIS A 238 -18.98 -3.27 9.45
C HIS A 238 -17.68 -3.95 9.08
N VAL A 239 -17.45 -4.15 7.78
CA VAL A 239 -16.24 -4.78 7.25
C VAL A 239 -15.77 -4.05 5.99
N LEU A 240 -14.45 -4.01 5.80
CA LEU A 240 -13.83 -3.76 4.50
C LEU A 240 -13.73 -5.07 3.74
N VAL A 241 -14.16 -5.11 2.49
CA VAL A 241 -13.90 -6.22 1.56
C VAL A 241 -12.73 -5.85 0.66
N HIS A 242 -11.73 -6.72 0.55
CA HIS A 242 -10.53 -6.49 -0.24
C HIS A 242 -10.22 -7.72 -1.12
N THR A 243 -10.63 -7.66 -2.39
CA THR A 243 -10.63 -8.78 -3.33
C THR A 243 -9.37 -8.87 -4.20
N SER A 244 -8.40 -7.97 -4.01
CA SER A 244 -7.22 -7.84 -4.87
C SER A 244 -6.47 -9.16 -5.07
N ARG A 245 -5.95 -9.38 -6.28
CA ARG A 245 -5.05 -10.50 -6.60
C ARG A 245 -3.57 -10.19 -6.34
N MET A 246 -3.22 -8.90 -6.20
CA MET A 246 -1.83 -8.48 -6.03
C MET A 246 -1.76 -7.15 -5.27
N GLU A 247 -0.99 -7.10 -4.19
CA GLU A 247 -0.76 -5.89 -3.37
C GLU A 247 0.63 -5.89 -2.75
N GLY A 248 1.30 -4.75 -2.80
CA GLY A 248 2.54 -4.54 -2.04
C GLY A 248 2.27 -4.16 -0.59
N GLY A 249 1.28 -3.27 -0.39
CA GLY A 249 0.80 -2.80 0.90
C GLY A 249 -0.47 -1.97 0.66
N ALA A 250 -1.64 -2.55 0.95
CA ALA A 250 -2.92 -1.93 0.62
C ALA A 250 -3.30 -0.83 1.63
N HIS A 251 -3.28 0.43 1.22
CA HIS A 251 -3.65 1.57 2.06
C HIS A 251 -5.02 1.38 2.72
N VAL A 252 -6.00 0.88 1.97
CA VAL A 252 -7.38 0.71 2.47
C VAL A 252 -7.46 -0.32 3.60
N VAL A 253 -6.59 -1.34 3.61
CA VAL A 253 -6.50 -2.34 4.69
C VAL A 253 -6.01 -1.67 5.98
N MET A 254 -4.92 -0.89 5.93
CA MET A 254 -4.46 -0.18 7.13
C MET A 254 -5.46 0.89 7.58
N GLU A 255 -6.17 1.55 6.66
CA GLU A 255 -7.22 2.52 6.99
C GLU A 255 -8.39 1.87 7.71
N ALA A 256 -8.80 0.67 7.30
CA ALA A 256 -9.84 -0.10 7.97
C ALA A 256 -9.38 -0.52 9.37
N VAL A 257 -8.22 -1.16 9.48
CA VAL A 257 -7.63 -1.59 10.76
C VAL A 257 -7.51 -0.41 11.73
N ARG A 258 -7.00 0.74 11.28
CA ARG A 258 -6.84 1.95 12.10
C ARG A 258 -8.16 2.69 12.39
N SER A 259 -9.27 2.24 11.82
CA SER A 259 -10.62 2.75 12.08
C SER A 259 -11.47 1.75 12.88
N GLY A 260 -10.90 0.63 13.33
CA GLY A 260 -11.63 -0.43 14.02
C GLY A 260 -12.62 -1.18 13.13
N THR A 261 -12.40 -1.18 11.81
CA THR A 261 -13.21 -1.90 10.83
C THR A 261 -12.45 -3.14 10.39
N PRO A 262 -12.91 -4.35 10.74
CA PRO A 262 -12.27 -5.59 10.30
C PRO A 262 -12.31 -5.76 8.78
N VAL A 263 -11.44 -6.63 8.27
CA VAL A 263 -11.21 -6.81 6.84
C VAL A 263 -11.56 -8.23 6.43
N LEU A 264 -12.33 -8.39 5.35
CA LEU A 264 -12.44 -9.65 4.63
C LEU A 264 -11.56 -9.55 3.39
N ALA A 265 -10.50 -10.35 3.33
CA ALA A 265 -9.44 -10.18 2.33
C ALA A 265 -9.17 -11.47 1.55
N SER A 266 -8.88 -11.34 0.26
CA SER A 266 -8.29 -12.43 -0.52
C SER A 266 -6.98 -12.88 0.12
N ARG A 267 -6.74 -14.21 0.17
CA ARG A 267 -5.54 -14.81 0.78
C ARG A 267 -4.36 -14.72 -0.19
N ILE A 268 -3.79 -13.54 -0.31
CA ILE A 268 -2.58 -13.25 -1.08
C ILE A 268 -1.48 -12.73 -0.14
N ASP A 269 -0.22 -12.86 -0.54
CA ASP A 269 0.93 -12.46 0.29
C ASP A 269 0.83 -11.03 0.80
N GLY A 270 0.39 -10.10 -0.06
CA GLY A 270 0.20 -8.70 0.32
C GLY A 270 -0.75 -8.50 1.50
N ASN A 271 -1.84 -9.24 1.53
CA ASN A 271 -2.82 -9.17 2.62
C ASN A 271 -2.35 -9.98 3.84
N VAL A 272 -1.79 -11.17 3.62
CA VAL A 272 -1.28 -12.03 4.71
C VAL A 272 -0.14 -11.34 5.46
N GLY A 273 0.78 -10.69 4.74
CA GLY A 273 1.86 -9.94 5.37
C GLY A 273 1.40 -8.73 6.20
N MET A 274 0.23 -8.14 5.87
CA MET A 274 -0.37 -7.06 6.63
C MET A 274 -1.19 -7.56 7.83
N LEU A 275 -2.04 -8.57 7.64
CA LEU A 275 -3.04 -9.01 8.62
C LEU A 275 -2.57 -10.18 9.49
N GLY A 276 -1.53 -10.93 9.07
CA GLY A 276 -1.03 -12.12 9.76
C GLY A 276 -1.56 -13.42 9.16
N SER A 277 -0.79 -14.51 9.28
CA SER A 277 -1.12 -15.81 8.68
C SER A 277 -2.34 -16.50 9.28
N ASP A 278 -2.64 -16.21 10.55
CA ASP A 278 -3.73 -16.77 11.36
C ASP A 278 -5.01 -15.93 11.37
N TYR A 279 -5.05 -14.87 10.56
CA TYR A 279 -6.22 -14.01 10.46
C TYR A 279 -7.44 -14.76 9.92
N ALA A 280 -8.57 -14.67 10.62
CA ALA A 280 -9.76 -15.48 10.33
C ALA A 280 -10.63 -14.95 9.18
N GLY A 281 -10.36 -13.74 8.68
CA GLY A 281 -11.16 -13.07 7.64
C GLY A 281 -10.65 -13.29 6.21
N TYR A 282 -9.89 -14.36 5.93
CA TYR A 282 -9.43 -14.68 4.59
C TYR A 282 -10.43 -15.54 3.82
N PHE A 283 -10.52 -15.27 2.53
CA PHE A 283 -11.10 -16.14 1.51
C PHE A 283 -10.06 -16.36 0.39
N ASP A 284 -10.15 -17.49 -0.31
CA ASP A 284 -9.27 -17.75 -1.44
C ASP A 284 -9.57 -16.75 -2.57
N TRP A 285 -8.50 -16.31 -3.25
CA TRP A 285 -8.67 -15.34 -4.32
C TRP A 285 -9.64 -15.88 -5.39
N ASP A 286 -10.57 -15.01 -5.82
CA ASP A 286 -11.63 -15.27 -6.79
C ASP A 286 -12.73 -16.24 -6.33
N HIS A 287 -12.80 -16.60 -5.03
CA HIS A 287 -13.85 -17.42 -4.45
C HIS A 287 -14.96 -16.57 -3.79
N ALA A 288 -15.97 -16.20 -4.58
CA ALA A 288 -17.09 -15.38 -4.11
C ALA A 288 -17.96 -16.06 -3.06
N GLU A 289 -18.12 -17.39 -3.13
CA GLU A 289 -18.87 -18.19 -2.17
C GLU A 289 -18.27 -18.12 -0.77
N GLN A 290 -16.94 -18.19 -0.67
CA GLN A 290 -16.25 -18.04 0.61
C GLN A 290 -16.41 -16.61 1.17
N LEU A 291 -16.37 -15.59 0.31
CA LEU A 291 -16.63 -14.21 0.71
C LEU A 291 -18.05 -14.05 1.26
N VAL A 292 -19.06 -14.63 0.59
CA VAL A 292 -20.45 -14.61 1.06
C VAL A 292 -20.60 -15.32 2.39
N ALA A 293 -19.98 -16.49 2.55
CA ALA A 293 -19.97 -17.20 3.83
C ALA A 293 -19.39 -16.35 4.96
N LEU A 294 -18.26 -15.65 4.73
CA LEU A 294 -17.67 -14.75 5.72
C LEU A 294 -18.56 -13.53 6.00
N LEU A 295 -19.22 -12.95 5.00
CA LEU A 295 -20.19 -11.86 5.20
C LEU A 295 -21.36 -12.30 6.09
N ARG A 296 -21.94 -13.49 5.82
CA ARG A 296 -23.00 -14.08 6.65
C ARG A 296 -22.51 -14.32 8.08
N ARG A 297 -21.32 -14.89 8.26
CA ARG A 297 -20.70 -15.08 9.59
C ARG A 297 -20.51 -13.77 10.32
N CYS A 298 -20.05 -12.71 9.64
CA CYS A 298 -19.93 -11.38 10.25
C CYS A 298 -21.28 -10.80 10.67
N HIS A 299 -22.38 -11.18 10.00
CA HIS A 299 -23.73 -10.71 10.32
C HIS A 299 -24.37 -11.50 11.45
N PHE A 300 -24.23 -12.83 11.45
CA PHE A 300 -24.98 -13.72 12.35
C PHE A 300 -24.17 -14.23 13.53
N GLU A 301 -22.82 -14.24 13.45
CA GLU A 301 -21.94 -14.79 14.48
C GLU A 301 -21.17 -13.65 15.18
N SER A 302 -21.71 -13.10 16.26
CA SER A 302 -21.07 -11.99 17.01
C SER A 302 -19.67 -12.36 17.52
N ALA A 303 -19.43 -13.60 17.92
CA ALA A 303 -18.12 -14.09 18.36
C ALA A 303 -17.09 -14.09 17.21
N PHE A 304 -17.49 -14.46 15.99
CA PHE A 304 -16.62 -14.39 14.82
C PHE A 304 -16.26 -12.94 14.48
N TYR A 305 -17.26 -12.06 14.48
CA TYR A 305 -17.03 -10.64 14.23
C TYR A 305 -16.09 -10.02 15.27
N ALA A 306 -16.30 -10.31 16.56
CA ALA A 306 -15.42 -9.86 17.64
C ALA A 306 -13.99 -10.39 17.49
N ARG A 307 -13.81 -11.65 17.05
CA ARG A 307 -12.49 -12.23 16.75
C ARG A 307 -11.78 -11.44 15.66
N LEU A 308 -12.44 -11.10 14.55
CA LEU A 308 -11.85 -10.29 13.48
C LEU A 308 -11.43 -8.90 13.98
N GLN A 309 -12.27 -8.27 14.82
CA GLN A 309 -11.96 -6.98 15.43
C GLN A 309 -10.70 -7.07 16.30
N ALA A 310 -10.60 -8.08 17.14
CA ALA A 310 -9.43 -8.28 18.01
C ALA A 310 -8.15 -8.53 17.21
N GLN A 311 -8.21 -9.38 16.17
CA GLN A 311 -7.06 -9.64 15.30
C GLN A 311 -6.61 -8.38 14.54
N CYS A 312 -7.53 -7.57 14.02
CA CYS A 312 -7.20 -6.29 13.40
C CYS A 312 -6.62 -5.29 14.42
N ALA A 313 -7.18 -5.21 15.63
CA ALA A 313 -6.68 -4.33 16.67
C ALA A 313 -5.23 -4.68 17.08
N ALA A 314 -4.87 -5.96 17.13
CA ALA A 314 -3.50 -6.42 17.38
C ALA A 314 -2.51 -5.96 16.30
N ARG A 315 -2.96 -5.78 15.06
CA ARG A 315 -2.13 -5.29 13.93
C ARG A 315 -2.06 -3.76 13.84
N ALA A 316 -2.98 -3.04 14.48
CA ALA A 316 -3.10 -1.59 14.37
C ALA A 316 -1.81 -0.80 14.72
N PRO A 317 -0.98 -1.19 15.70
CA PRO A 317 0.28 -0.50 16.00
C PRO A 317 1.28 -0.50 14.83
N LEU A 318 1.29 -1.53 13.98
CA LEU A 318 2.17 -1.59 12.80
C LEU A 318 1.90 -0.45 11.81
N PHE A 319 0.66 0.03 11.77
CA PHE A 319 0.20 1.08 10.85
C PHE A 319 0.13 2.46 11.53
N ALA A 320 0.84 2.64 12.65
CA ALA A 320 0.91 3.93 13.33
C ALA A 320 1.89 4.87 12.62
N PRO A 321 1.54 6.17 12.45
CA PRO A 321 2.42 7.14 11.80
C PRO A 321 3.80 7.28 12.44
N GLU A 322 3.86 7.11 13.75
CA GLU A 322 5.13 7.17 14.49
C GLU A 322 6.07 6.01 14.12
N THR A 323 5.53 4.79 14.01
CA THR A 323 6.29 3.58 13.62
C THR A 323 6.88 3.76 12.21
N GLU A 324 6.08 4.18 11.24
CA GLU A 324 6.56 4.42 9.87
C GLU A 324 7.57 5.57 9.83
N ARG A 325 7.30 6.67 10.55
CA ARG A 325 8.20 7.83 10.61
C ARG A 325 9.60 7.45 11.08
N LEU A 326 9.69 6.72 12.19
CA LEU A 326 10.98 6.29 12.75
C LEU A 326 11.74 5.39 11.77
N ALA A 327 11.05 4.42 11.15
CA ALA A 327 11.68 3.52 10.19
C ALA A 327 12.19 4.26 8.94
N VAL A 328 11.42 5.23 8.40
CA VAL A 328 11.84 6.04 7.24
C VAL A 328 13.02 6.96 7.58
N GLN A 329 13.02 7.58 8.76
CA GLN A 329 14.12 8.43 9.21
C GLN A 329 15.39 7.61 9.43
N GLN A 330 15.29 6.41 10.01
CA GLN A 330 16.42 5.50 10.16
C GLN A 330 16.97 5.07 8.79
N LEU A 331 16.13 4.64 7.86
CA LEU A 331 16.51 4.29 6.49
C LEU A 331 17.37 5.41 5.86
N VAL A 332 16.87 6.64 5.89
CA VAL A 332 17.59 7.77 5.27
C VAL A 332 18.87 8.11 6.02
N THR A 333 18.90 7.97 7.34
CA THR A 333 20.13 8.18 8.14
C THR A 333 21.22 7.21 7.72
N GLU A 334 20.89 5.93 7.53
CA GLU A 334 21.81 4.89 7.03
C GLU A 334 22.30 5.19 5.62
N LEU A 335 21.38 5.55 4.70
CA LEU A 335 21.72 5.90 3.32
C LEU A 335 22.66 7.09 3.23
N ALA A 336 22.39 8.15 4.00
CA ALA A 336 23.16 9.39 3.97
C ALA A 336 24.47 9.31 4.79
N ALA A 337 24.70 8.24 5.55
CA ALA A 337 25.97 7.99 6.26
C ALA A 337 26.99 7.27 5.38
N ALA A 338 26.57 6.61 4.28
CA ALA A 338 27.47 5.93 3.39
C ALA A 338 28.45 6.94 2.74
N PRO A 339 29.78 6.71 2.80
CA PRO A 339 30.73 7.60 2.16
C PRO A 339 30.48 7.65 0.66
N LEU A 340 30.42 8.84 0.10
CA LEU A 340 30.48 9.02 -1.34
C LEU A 340 31.82 8.44 -1.80
N ARG A 341 31.82 7.42 -2.66
CA ARG A 341 33.05 7.00 -3.32
C ARG A 341 33.48 8.16 -4.22
N VAL A 342 34.59 8.79 -3.85
CA VAL A 342 35.26 9.84 -4.63
C VAL A 342 35.97 9.18 -5.80
#